data_8a46cf73b9958a7518d5a63b70b1c2ae
#
_entry.id   8a46cf73b9958a7518d5a63b70b1c2ae
#
_cell.length_a   1.000
_cell.length_b   1.000
_cell.length_c   1.000
_cell.angle_alpha   90.00
_cell.angle_beta   90.00
_cell.angle_gamma   90.00
#
_symmetry.space_group_name_H-M   'P 1'
#
loop_
_entity.id
_entity.type
_entity.pdbx_description
1 polymer ?
#
loop_
_entity_poly.entity_id
_entity_poly.type
_entity_poly.pdbx_seq_one_letter_code
_entity_poly.pdbx_strand_id
1 'polypeptide(L)'
;MSVSSPARVLLAMLFVLAATGLLDGHGATTHWRYTAELAQRFPAIAVDPDVLYVDAGQLITSAGSAAGIDACLHLLARDFGTQIANSVARRLVMSPQRTGGQAQFIPTPVSATPRNDLSRVMQWARERLHQPLEVRDLASEAAMSERTFLRRFTEASGQSPKAWLQHERLARARELLESSVHNTEQIAQR
;
A
#
# COMPACT_ATOMS: atom_id res chain seq x y z
N MET A 1 14.08 34.24 -5.00
CA MET A 1 14.05 33.33 -3.82
C MET A 1 13.15 32.16 -4.18
N SER A 2 13.74 30.99 -4.49
CA SER A 2 12.98 29.79 -4.86
C SER A 2 12.36 29.20 -3.60
N VAL A 3 11.04 29.19 -3.52
CA VAL A 3 10.31 28.52 -2.43
C VAL A 3 10.65 27.03 -2.50
N SER A 4 11.32 26.50 -1.47
CA SER A 4 11.64 25.07 -1.38
C SER A 4 10.31 24.29 -1.28
N SER A 5 10.07 23.44 -2.29
CA SER A 5 8.89 22.58 -2.30
C SER A 5 8.84 21.73 -1.03
N PRO A 6 7.68 21.55 -0.35
CA PRO A 6 7.56 20.70 0.83
C PRO A 6 8.07 19.27 0.61
N ALA A 7 8.01 18.78 -0.62
CA ALA A 7 8.61 17.49 -1.00
C ALA A 7 10.14 17.45 -0.82
N ARG A 8 10.83 18.59 -0.97
CA ARG A 8 12.28 18.68 -0.74
C ARG A 8 12.64 18.68 0.75
N VAL A 9 11.76 19.19 1.60
CA VAL A 9 11.95 19.20 3.07
C VAL A 9 11.79 17.78 3.63
N LEU A 10 10.77 17.04 3.22
CA LEU A 10 10.57 15.63 3.62
C LEU A 10 11.71 14.73 3.14
N LEU A 11 12.21 14.97 1.93
CA LEU A 11 13.37 14.28 1.40
C LEU A 11 14.64 14.57 2.21
N ALA A 12 14.87 15.84 2.54
CA ALA A 12 16.03 16.23 3.35
C ALA A 12 16.03 15.52 4.71
N MET A 13 14.88 15.31 5.33
CA MET A 13 14.75 14.56 6.60
C MET A 13 15.26 13.13 6.51
N LEU A 14 14.96 12.40 5.43
CA LEU A 14 15.45 11.02 5.29
C LEU A 14 16.96 10.97 5.08
N PHE A 15 17.53 11.85 4.26
CA PHE A 15 18.98 11.93 4.06
C PHE A 15 19.70 12.37 5.35
N VAL A 16 19.11 13.25 6.15
CA VAL A 16 19.65 13.60 7.46
C VAL A 16 19.60 12.38 8.38
N LEU A 17 18.49 11.65 8.44
CA LEU A 17 18.36 10.42 9.22
C LEU A 17 19.37 9.36 8.80
N ALA A 18 19.57 9.17 7.49
CA ALA A 18 20.59 8.27 6.96
C ALA A 18 22.01 8.70 7.37
N ALA A 19 22.28 10.01 7.35
CA ALA A 19 23.60 10.54 7.75
C ALA A 19 23.90 10.37 9.25
N THR A 20 22.89 10.14 10.10
CA THR A 20 23.12 9.83 11.54
C THR A 20 23.54 8.39 11.78
N GLY A 21 23.49 7.50 10.74
CA GLY A 21 23.76 6.07 10.88
C GLY A 21 22.63 5.26 11.51
N LEU A 22 21.50 5.88 11.89
CA LEU A 22 20.37 5.18 12.51
C LEU A 22 19.69 4.17 11.58
N LEU A 23 19.87 4.32 10.26
CA LEU A 23 19.32 3.42 9.25
C LEU A 23 20.29 2.31 8.82
N ASP A 24 21.53 2.30 9.32
CA ASP A 24 22.53 1.31 8.94
C ASP A 24 22.08 -0.11 9.33
N GLY A 25 22.18 -1.03 8.39
CA GLY A 25 21.72 -2.41 8.54
C GLY A 25 20.19 -2.60 8.52
N HIS A 26 19.43 -1.53 8.32
CA HIS A 26 17.97 -1.59 8.25
C HIS A 26 17.46 -1.45 6.81
N GLY A 27 16.25 -1.97 6.56
CA GLY A 27 15.49 -1.67 5.37
C GLY A 27 14.95 -0.23 5.40
N ALA A 28 14.97 0.46 4.26
CA ALA A 28 14.39 1.79 4.12
C ALA A 28 13.87 2.01 2.71
N THR A 29 12.96 2.97 2.56
CA THR A 29 12.51 3.45 1.25
C THR A 29 12.38 4.96 1.24
N THR A 30 12.40 5.50 0.03
CA THR A 30 12.15 6.91 -0.25
C THR A 30 11.39 7.03 -1.56
N HIS A 31 11.06 8.25 -1.96
CA HIS A 31 10.45 8.51 -3.27
C HIS A 31 11.32 7.90 -4.39
N TRP A 32 10.69 7.20 -5.33
CA TRP A 32 11.34 6.45 -6.43
C TRP A 32 12.47 7.23 -7.13
N ARG A 33 12.32 8.56 -7.24
CA ARG A 33 13.31 9.45 -7.87
C ARG A 33 14.65 9.47 -7.13
N TYR A 34 14.69 9.13 -5.86
CA TYR A 34 15.84 9.32 -4.98
C TYR A 34 16.36 8.02 -4.35
N THR A 35 15.72 6.89 -4.67
CA THR A 35 16.15 5.57 -4.15
C THR A 35 17.54 5.22 -4.56
N ALA A 36 17.90 5.44 -5.83
CA ALA A 36 19.25 5.19 -6.35
C ALA A 36 20.31 6.08 -5.67
N GLU A 37 20.01 7.37 -5.47
CA GLU A 37 20.91 8.31 -4.77
C GLU A 37 21.08 7.90 -3.30
N LEU A 38 20.00 7.51 -2.62
CA LEU A 38 20.07 7.06 -1.23
C LEU A 38 20.95 5.81 -1.10
N ALA A 39 20.73 4.80 -1.94
CA ALA A 39 21.53 3.57 -1.95
C ALA A 39 23.01 3.81 -2.25
N GLN A 40 23.29 4.71 -3.18
CA GLN A 40 24.69 5.06 -3.54
C GLN A 40 25.40 5.79 -2.40
N ARG A 41 24.74 6.72 -1.74
CA ARG A 41 25.34 7.53 -0.67
C ARG A 41 25.46 6.81 0.66
N PHE A 42 24.55 5.85 0.92
CA PHE A 42 24.46 5.12 2.19
C PHE A 42 24.37 3.61 1.92
N PRO A 43 25.46 2.96 1.51
CA PRO A 43 25.45 1.54 1.11
C PRO A 43 25.18 0.56 2.26
N ALA A 44 25.22 1.02 3.51
CA ALA A 44 24.82 0.23 4.67
C ALA A 44 23.30 0.11 4.84
N ILE A 45 22.51 0.86 4.08
CA ILE A 45 21.04 0.86 4.13
C ILE A 45 20.51 -0.06 3.02
N ALA A 46 19.64 -1.02 3.37
CA ALA A 46 18.94 -1.86 2.40
C ALA A 46 17.75 -1.08 1.78
N VAL A 47 18.03 -0.31 0.72
CA VAL A 47 17.01 0.53 0.08
C VAL A 47 16.10 -0.31 -0.83
N ASP A 48 14.79 -0.30 -0.56
CA ASP A 48 13.77 -0.93 -1.40
C ASP A 48 13.04 0.16 -2.23
N PRO A 49 13.22 0.18 -3.58
CA PRO A 49 12.61 1.19 -4.44
C PRO A 49 11.14 0.93 -4.74
N ASP A 50 10.66 -0.30 -4.53
CA ASP A 50 9.37 -0.78 -5.05
C ASP A 50 8.24 -0.82 -4.00
N VAL A 51 8.46 -0.19 -2.83
CA VAL A 51 7.50 -0.21 -1.73
C VAL A 51 7.03 1.19 -1.35
N LEU A 52 5.84 1.29 -0.75
CA LEU A 52 5.31 2.56 -0.26
C LEU A 52 5.95 3.00 1.06
N TYR A 53 6.18 2.06 1.96
CA TYR A 53 6.87 2.28 3.23
C TYR A 53 7.55 1.01 3.72
N VAL A 54 8.57 1.18 4.55
CA VAL A 54 9.26 0.10 5.26
C VAL A 54 9.10 0.36 6.75
N ASP A 55 8.60 -0.64 7.47
CA ASP A 55 8.56 -0.68 8.93
C ASP A 55 9.75 -1.53 9.44
N ALA A 56 10.76 -0.87 9.97
CA ALA A 56 11.92 -1.48 10.60
C ALA A 56 11.81 -1.44 12.15
N GLY A 57 10.60 -1.50 12.68
CA GLY A 57 10.32 -1.51 14.12
C GLY A 57 10.26 -0.11 14.74
N GLN A 58 11.40 0.42 15.16
CA GLN A 58 11.49 1.78 15.72
C GLN A 58 11.56 2.88 14.65
N LEU A 59 11.90 2.49 13.43
CA LEU A 59 12.06 3.38 12.30
C LEU A 59 11.06 3.01 11.21
N ILE A 60 10.31 3.99 10.74
CA ILE A 60 9.41 3.84 9.58
C ILE A 60 9.83 4.87 8.54
N THR A 61 10.09 4.39 7.33
CA THR A 61 10.41 5.24 6.18
C THR A 61 9.38 5.06 5.09
N SER A 62 9.13 6.08 4.29
CA SER A 62 8.09 6.03 3.26
C SER A 62 8.52 6.72 1.97
N ALA A 63 7.85 6.37 0.88
CA ALA A 63 8.02 6.98 -0.44
C ALA A 63 7.58 8.45 -0.52
N GLY A 64 7.20 9.05 0.60
CA GLY A 64 6.82 10.45 0.73
C GLY A 64 5.34 10.73 0.42
N SER A 65 4.91 11.99 0.65
CA SER A 65 3.55 12.47 0.36
C SER A 65 2.42 11.51 0.79
N ALA A 66 1.66 10.97 -0.16
CA ALA A 66 0.56 10.05 0.11
C ALA A 66 1.02 8.75 0.81
N ALA A 67 2.19 8.19 0.46
CA ALA A 67 2.75 7.03 1.13
C ALA A 67 3.15 7.30 2.59
N GLY A 68 3.43 8.56 2.94
CA GLY A 68 3.62 8.97 4.33
C GLY A 68 2.34 8.84 5.16
N ILE A 69 1.18 9.11 4.55
CA ILE A 69 -0.12 8.91 5.22
C ILE A 69 -0.37 7.41 5.42
N ASP A 70 -0.04 6.57 4.42
CA ASP A 70 -0.16 5.12 4.56
C ASP A 70 0.72 4.58 5.69
N ALA A 71 1.96 5.08 5.82
CA ALA A 71 2.87 4.74 6.92
C ALA A 71 2.29 5.16 8.28
N CYS A 72 1.69 6.35 8.39
CA CYS A 72 1.01 6.81 9.60
C CYS A 72 -0.22 5.95 9.94
N LEU A 73 -1.02 5.57 8.95
CA LEU A 73 -2.16 4.67 9.16
C LEU A 73 -1.71 3.27 9.56
N HIS A 74 -0.60 2.78 9.00
CA HIS A 74 0.03 1.52 9.43
C HIS A 74 0.45 1.58 10.91
N LEU A 75 1.12 2.67 11.32
CA LEU A 75 1.52 2.88 12.71
C LEU A 75 0.30 2.89 13.65
N LEU A 76 -0.77 3.60 13.26
CA LEU A 76 -2.02 3.62 14.03
C LEU A 76 -2.64 2.22 14.13
N ALA A 77 -2.64 1.44 13.04
CA ALA A 77 -3.16 0.08 13.06
C ALA A 77 -2.33 -0.84 13.94
N ARG A 78 -1.00 -0.69 13.92
CA ARG A 78 -0.08 -1.48 14.74
C ARG A 78 -0.25 -1.18 16.23
N ASP A 79 -0.35 0.09 16.61
CA ASP A 79 -0.30 0.52 17.99
C ASP A 79 -1.70 0.59 18.64
N PHE A 80 -2.77 0.82 17.86
CA PHE A 80 -4.14 1.07 18.36
C PHE A 80 -5.22 0.19 17.69
N GLY A 81 -4.83 -0.70 16.78
CA GLY A 81 -5.74 -1.61 16.08
C GLY A 81 -6.33 -1.04 14.79
N THR A 82 -6.71 -1.95 13.91
CA THR A 82 -7.17 -1.64 12.54
C THR A 82 -8.46 -0.81 12.53
N GLN A 83 -9.34 -0.98 13.53
CA GLN A 83 -10.59 -0.26 13.62
C GLN A 83 -10.37 1.25 13.78
N ILE A 84 -9.42 1.63 14.63
CA ILE A 84 -9.04 3.04 14.85
C ILE A 84 -8.41 3.61 13.59
N ALA A 85 -7.45 2.89 12.98
CA ALA A 85 -6.82 3.31 11.73
C ALA A 85 -7.84 3.53 10.61
N ASN A 86 -8.81 2.63 10.44
CA ASN A 86 -9.89 2.75 9.46
C ASN A 86 -10.81 3.95 9.75
N SER A 87 -11.07 4.24 11.03
CA SER A 87 -11.84 5.43 11.42
C SER A 87 -11.12 6.72 11.00
N VAL A 88 -9.81 6.78 11.23
CA VAL A 88 -8.97 7.92 10.83
C VAL A 88 -8.90 8.02 9.30
N ALA A 89 -8.69 6.91 8.60
CA ALA A 89 -8.65 6.88 7.14
C ALA A 89 -9.95 7.43 6.52
N ARG A 90 -11.12 7.05 7.04
CA ARG A 90 -12.42 7.57 6.60
C ARG A 90 -12.54 9.08 6.80
N ARG A 91 -12.04 9.62 7.93
CA ARG A 91 -12.03 11.08 8.19
C ARG A 91 -11.11 11.84 7.24
N LEU A 92 -10.01 11.20 6.82
CA LEU A 92 -9.08 11.77 5.85
C LEU A 92 -9.56 11.58 4.39
N VAL A 93 -10.73 10.96 4.18
CA VAL A 93 -11.25 10.61 2.84
C VAL A 93 -10.23 9.76 2.06
N MET A 94 -9.47 8.94 2.75
CA MET A 94 -8.46 8.05 2.19
C MET A 94 -9.04 6.64 2.00
N SER A 95 -8.55 5.93 0.99
CA SER A 95 -8.82 4.49 0.84
C SER A 95 -8.39 3.72 2.08
N PRO A 96 -9.03 2.57 2.38
CA PRO A 96 -8.51 1.66 3.39
C PRO A 96 -7.03 1.41 3.19
N GLN A 97 -6.32 1.21 4.29
CA GLN A 97 -4.88 1.08 4.41
C GLN A 97 -4.24 0.32 3.23
N ARG A 98 -3.35 0.99 2.50
CA ARG A 98 -2.48 0.34 1.52
C ARG A 98 -1.32 -0.33 2.26
N THR A 99 -0.98 -1.56 1.85
CA THR A 99 0.17 -2.26 2.43
C THR A 99 1.48 -1.64 1.97
N GLY A 100 2.49 -1.61 2.86
CA GLY A 100 3.82 -1.06 2.54
C GLY A 100 4.46 -1.67 1.29
N GLY A 101 4.27 -2.97 1.08
CA GLY A 101 4.79 -3.70 -0.08
C GLY A 101 4.09 -3.41 -1.41
N GLN A 102 3.15 -2.46 -1.48
CA GLN A 102 2.57 -2.01 -2.74
C GLN A 102 3.57 -1.11 -3.48
N ALA A 103 3.79 -1.38 -4.78
CA ALA A 103 4.70 -0.61 -5.61
C ALA A 103 4.34 0.89 -5.65
N GLN A 104 5.38 1.72 -5.69
CA GLN A 104 5.23 3.16 -5.89
C GLN A 104 4.61 3.42 -7.28
N PHE A 105 3.72 4.41 -7.36
CA PHE A 105 3.15 4.83 -8.63
C PHE A 105 4.19 5.62 -9.43
N ILE A 106 4.94 4.92 -10.28
CA ILE A 106 5.86 5.55 -11.23
C ILE A 106 5.04 5.97 -12.44
N PRO A 107 5.17 7.22 -12.95
CA PRO A 107 4.49 7.64 -14.16
C PRO A 107 5.01 6.88 -15.38
N THR A 108 4.49 5.71 -15.66
CA THR A 108 4.52 5.16 -17.01
C THR A 108 3.44 5.89 -17.80
N PRO A 109 3.64 6.26 -19.07
CA PRO A 109 2.61 6.92 -19.87
C PRO A 109 1.35 6.06 -19.86
N VAL A 110 0.35 6.47 -19.09
CA VAL A 110 -0.92 5.75 -19.02
C VAL A 110 -1.72 6.14 -20.25
N SER A 111 -1.85 5.22 -21.20
CA SER A 111 -2.91 5.30 -22.19
C SER A 111 -4.24 5.52 -21.47
N ALA A 112 -4.92 6.59 -21.85
CA ALA A 112 -6.21 6.98 -21.29
C ALA A 112 -7.26 5.89 -21.57
N THR A 113 -7.46 5.00 -20.62
CA THR A 113 -8.51 4.00 -20.63
C THR A 113 -9.24 4.02 -19.30
N PRO A 114 -10.57 3.83 -19.25
CA PRO A 114 -11.42 4.24 -18.14
C PRO A 114 -11.03 3.58 -16.81
N ARG A 115 -10.56 4.39 -15.88
CA ARG A 115 -10.27 4.00 -14.47
C ARG A 115 -11.52 3.51 -13.72
N ASN A 116 -12.72 3.81 -14.25
CA ASN A 116 -13.98 3.44 -13.60
C ASN A 116 -14.22 1.93 -13.52
N ASP A 117 -13.78 1.14 -14.50
CA ASP A 117 -14.11 -0.27 -14.55
C ASP A 117 -13.38 -1.09 -13.47
N LEU A 118 -12.08 -0.87 -13.25
CA LEU A 118 -11.33 -1.61 -12.23
C LEU A 118 -11.75 -1.24 -10.80
N SER A 119 -12.00 0.04 -10.53
CA SER A 119 -12.49 0.48 -9.21
C SER A 119 -13.84 -0.12 -8.88
N ARG A 120 -14.74 -0.21 -9.87
CA ARG A 120 -16.04 -0.88 -9.74
C ARG A 120 -15.88 -2.37 -9.45
N VAL A 121 -15.01 -3.05 -10.17
CA VAL A 121 -14.71 -4.48 -9.95
C VAL A 121 -14.10 -4.73 -8.58
N MET A 122 -13.18 -3.89 -8.14
CA MET A 122 -12.59 -3.98 -6.79
C MET A 122 -13.66 -3.78 -5.70
N GLN A 123 -14.56 -2.82 -5.87
CA GLN A 123 -15.66 -2.62 -4.94
C GLN A 123 -16.62 -3.81 -4.93
N TRP A 124 -17.01 -4.31 -6.09
CA TRP A 124 -17.85 -5.51 -6.25
C TRP A 124 -17.24 -6.73 -5.54
N ALA A 125 -15.91 -6.92 -5.67
CA ALA A 125 -15.19 -8.00 -5.01
C ALA A 125 -15.16 -7.84 -3.48
N ARG A 126 -14.96 -6.63 -2.95
CA ARG A 126 -14.99 -6.36 -1.51
C ARG A 126 -16.32 -6.75 -0.86
N GLU A 127 -17.42 -6.54 -1.54
CA GLU A 127 -18.76 -6.92 -1.06
C GLU A 127 -18.97 -8.44 -1.03
N ARG A 128 -18.10 -9.20 -1.73
CA ARG A 128 -18.18 -10.65 -1.93
C ARG A 128 -16.98 -11.44 -1.44
N LEU A 129 -16.13 -10.86 -0.57
CA LEU A 129 -14.92 -11.52 -0.07
C LEU A 129 -15.18 -12.85 0.64
N HIS A 130 -16.40 -13.04 1.18
CA HIS A 130 -16.87 -14.28 1.80
C HIS A 130 -17.13 -15.40 0.78
N GLN A 131 -17.17 -15.09 -0.51
CA GLN A 131 -17.37 -16.08 -1.58
C GLN A 131 -16.03 -16.56 -2.15
N PRO A 132 -15.98 -17.75 -2.77
CA PRO A 132 -14.78 -18.26 -3.43
C PRO A 132 -14.54 -17.54 -4.76
N LEU A 133 -14.13 -16.26 -4.69
CA LEU A 133 -13.80 -15.46 -5.88
C LEU A 133 -12.48 -15.90 -6.49
N GLU A 134 -12.49 -16.09 -7.80
CA GLU A 134 -11.32 -16.36 -8.62
C GLU A 134 -11.04 -15.19 -9.59
N VAL A 135 -9.86 -15.21 -10.20
CA VAL A 135 -9.45 -14.15 -11.15
C VAL A 135 -10.40 -14.04 -12.33
N ARG A 136 -10.95 -15.19 -12.81
CA ARG A 136 -11.92 -15.24 -13.89
C ARG A 136 -13.22 -14.49 -13.56
N ASP A 137 -13.66 -14.51 -12.29
CA ASP A 137 -14.88 -13.82 -11.86
C ASP A 137 -14.69 -12.31 -11.94
N LEU A 138 -13.51 -11.83 -11.47
CA LEU A 138 -13.13 -10.43 -11.59
C LEU A 138 -12.99 -9.98 -13.05
N ALA A 139 -12.41 -10.83 -13.90
CA ALA A 139 -12.26 -10.54 -15.32
C ALA A 139 -13.63 -10.47 -16.03
N SER A 140 -14.56 -11.38 -15.69
CA SER A 140 -15.94 -11.36 -16.18
C SER A 140 -16.67 -10.10 -15.77
N GLU A 141 -16.58 -9.69 -14.49
CA GLU A 141 -17.18 -8.45 -14.00
C GLU A 141 -16.60 -7.20 -14.69
N ALA A 142 -15.31 -7.27 -15.07
CA ALA A 142 -14.65 -6.23 -15.86
C ALA A 142 -14.99 -6.27 -17.37
N ALA A 143 -15.76 -7.24 -17.83
CA ALA A 143 -15.99 -7.53 -19.26
C ALA A 143 -14.68 -7.67 -20.06
N MET A 144 -13.68 -8.35 -19.47
CA MET A 144 -12.34 -8.54 -20.04
C MET A 144 -11.96 -10.02 -20.09
N SER A 145 -11.05 -10.39 -21.01
CA SER A 145 -10.37 -11.68 -20.92
C SER A 145 -9.45 -11.69 -19.67
N GLU A 146 -9.24 -12.85 -19.05
CA GLU A 146 -8.36 -12.98 -17.86
C GLU A 146 -6.97 -12.39 -18.11
N ARG A 147 -6.37 -12.65 -19.28
CA ARG A 147 -5.05 -12.11 -19.66
C ARG A 147 -5.05 -10.58 -19.69
N THR A 148 -6.09 -9.97 -20.24
CA THR A 148 -6.22 -8.51 -20.30
C THR A 148 -6.44 -7.93 -18.92
N PHE A 149 -7.29 -8.57 -18.13
CA PHE A 149 -7.58 -8.17 -16.75
C PHE A 149 -6.33 -8.25 -15.87
N LEU A 150 -5.60 -9.38 -15.88
CA LEU A 150 -4.36 -9.56 -15.13
C LEU A 150 -3.36 -8.44 -15.43
N ARG A 151 -3.11 -8.17 -16.70
CA ARG A 151 -2.18 -7.11 -17.10
C ARG A 151 -2.63 -5.74 -16.60
N ARG A 152 -3.88 -5.34 -16.90
CA ARG A 152 -4.41 -4.03 -16.53
C ARG A 152 -4.52 -3.84 -15.02
N PHE A 153 -4.93 -4.89 -14.31
CA PHE A 153 -5.04 -4.85 -12.86
C PHE A 153 -3.67 -4.67 -12.21
N THR A 154 -2.65 -5.42 -12.65
CA THR A 154 -1.28 -5.30 -12.13
C THR A 154 -0.67 -3.94 -12.46
N GLU A 155 -0.86 -3.43 -13.68
CA GLU A 155 -0.44 -2.08 -14.08
C GLU A 155 -1.10 -0.99 -13.22
N ALA A 156 -2.36 -1.16 -12.85
CA ALA A 156 -3.12 -0.15 -12.10
C ALA A 156 -2.93 -0.24 -10.58
N SER A 157 -2.77 -1.46 -10.02
CA SER A 157 -2.72 -1.69 -8.56
C SER A 157 -1.33 -2.01 -8.04
N GLY A 158 -0.35 -2.28 -8.92
CA GLY A 158 1.00 -2.68 -8.56
C GLY A 158 1.12 -4.11 -8.03
N GLN A 159 0.04 -4.91 -8.03
CA GLN A 159 0.03 -6.28 -7.52
C GLN A 159 -0.90 -7.17 -8.32
N SER A 160 -0.73 -8.50 -8.22
CA SER A 160 -1.63 -9.42 -8.90
C SER A 160 -3.03 -9.42 -8.27
N PRO A 161 -4.12 -9.68 -9.03
CA PRO A 161 -5.48 -9.79 -8.49
C PRO A 161 -5.60 -10.80 -7.36
N LYS A 162 -4.87 -11.93 -7.44
CA LYS A 162 -4.86 -12.95 -6.39
C LYS A 162 -4.24 -12.45 -5.10
N ALA A 163 -3.10 -11.77 -5.19
CA ALA A 163 -2.44 -11.18 -4.02
C ALA A 163 -3.33 -10.09 -3.40
N TRP A 164 -3.96 -9.26 -4.22
CA TRP A 164 -4.90 -8.24 -3.77
C TRP A 164 -6.10 -8.85 -3.02
N LEU A 165 -6.75 -9.89 -3.58
CA LEU A 165 -7.86 -10.59 -2.90
C LEU A 165 -7.45 -11.17 -1.56
N GLN A 166 -6.24 -11.75 -1.45
CA GLN A 166 -5.73 -12.26 -0.19
C GLN A 166 -5.55 -11.14 0.84
N HIS A 167 -5.00 -10.00 0.44
CA HIS A 167 -4.84 -8.84 1.32
C HIS A 167 -6.19 -8.32 1.83
N GLU A 168 -7.17 -8.18 0.94
CA GLU A 168 -8.52 -7.71 1.31
C GLU A 168 -9.20 -8.68 2.30
N ARG A 169 -9.07 -10.00 2.07
CA ARG A 169 -9.60 -11.03 2.99
C ARG A 169 -8.91 -10.98 4.35
N LEU A 170 -7.59 -10.85 4.39
CA LEU A 170 -6.85 -10.73 5.65
C LEU A 170 -7.20 -9.45 6.40
N ALA A 171 -7.34 -8.33 5.70
CA ALA A 171 -7.78 -7.06 6.29
C ALA A 171 -9.19 -7.19 6.90
N ARG A 172 -10.11 -7.82 6.16
CA ARG A 172 -11.47 -8.07 6.66
C ARG A 172 -11.50 -9.03 7.85
N ALA A 173 -10.70 -10.09 7.83
CA ALA A 173 -10.58 -11.03 8.94
C ALA A 173 -10.05 -10.34 10.21
N ARG A 174 -9.03 -9.47 10.09
CA ARG A 174 -8.53 -8.67 11.22
C ARG A 174 -9.61 -7.76 11.79
N GLU A 175 -10.33 -7.04 10.94
CA GLU A 175 -11.42 -6.17 11.37
C GLU A 175 -12.50 -6.96 12.14
N LEU A 176 -12.86 -8.15 11.66
CA LEU A 176 -13.81 -9.03 12.33
C LEU A 176 -13.29 -9.55 13.67
N LEU A 177 -12.02 -9.94 13.75
CA LEU A 177 -11.39 -10.39 15.01
C LEU A 177 -11.31 -9.26 16.05
N GLU A 178 -11.04 -8.04 15.64
CA GLU A 178 -10.96 -6.88 16.53
C GLU A 178 -12.34 -6.36 16.98
N SER A 179 -13.36 -6.49 16.12
CA SER A 179 -14.69 -5.89 16.34
C SER A 179 -15.74 -6.85 16.86
N SER A 180 -15.49 -8.16 16.89
CA SER A 180 -16.51 -9.16 17.23
C SER A 180 -16.06 -10.17 18.28
N VAL A 181 -17.05 -10.75 18.96
CA VAL A 181 -16.89 -11.89 19.89
C VAL A 181 -16.75 -13.23 19.13
N HIS A 182 -16.62 -13.18 17.80
CA HIS A 182 -16.54 -14.38 16.96
C HIS A 182 -15.16 -15.02 17.08
N ASN A 183 -15.15 -16.36 17.14
CA ASN A 183 -13.90 -17.10 17.12
C ASN A 183 -13.35 -17.25 15.67
N THR A 184 -12.11 -17.70 15.55
CA THR A 184 -11.40 -17.84 14.27
C THR A 184 -12.14 -18.76 13.28
N GLU A 185 -12.79 -19.82 13.74
CA GLU A 185 -13.56 -20.75 12.90
C GLU A 185 -14.81 -20.09 12.30
N GLN A 186 -15.54 -19.31 13.09
CA GLN A 186 -16.72 -18.56 12.64
C GLN A 186 -16.37 -17.48 11.62
N ILE A 187 -15.16 -16.91 11.71
CA ILE A 187 -14.68 -15.90 10.76
C ILE A 187 -14.22 -16.56 9.45
N ALA A 188 -13.62 -17.75 9.52
CA ALA A 188 -13.20 -18.47 8.32
C ALA A 188 -14.36 -18.98 7.45
N GLN A 189 -15.59 -19.08 8.01
CA GLN A 189 -16.81 -19.50 7.31
C GLN A 189 -17.61 -18.32 6.70
N ARG A 190 -17.18 -17.07 6.91
CA ARG A 190 -17.79 -15.84 6.41
C ARG A 190 -16.91 -15.17 5.35
#